data_52ecd184c00950d59b62d0e91afdf6b2
#
_entry.id   52ecd184c00950d59b62d0e91afdf6b2
#
_cell.length_a   1.000
_cell.length_b   1.000
_cell.length_c   1.000
_cell.angle_alpha   90.00
_cell.angle_beta   90.00
_cell.angle_gamma   90.00
#
_symmetry.space_group_name_H-M   'P 1'
#
loop_
_entity.id
_entity.type
_entity.pdbx_description
1 polymer ?
#
loop_
_entity_poly.entity_id
_entity_poly.type
_entity_poly.pdbx_seq_one_letter_code
_entity_poly.pdbx_strand_id
1 'polypeptide(L)'
;MLRTVLVALAIAASSAMAAENDRDYKTEAAIRACASTVRSQGYPWFNAIYDWRYKTVQTNVQPGDQEKAHAPFERCLMLQGVFTQFSR
;
A
#
# COMPACT_ATOMS: atom_id res chain seq x y z
N MET A 1 -38.10 -12.44 14.34
CA MET A 1 -36.92 -13.31 14.23
C MET A 1 -36.34 -13.34 12.82
N LEU A 2 -37.15 -13.51 11.79
CA LEU A 2 -36.65 -13.51 10.40
C LEU A 2 -35.93 -12.23 10.01
N ARG A 3 -36.40 -11.06 10.46
CA ARG A 3 -35.79 -9.76 10.16
C ARG A 3 -34.37 -9.66 10.73
N THR A 4 -34.13 -10.20 11.91
CA THR A 4 -32.82 -10.16 12.56
C THR A 4 -31.79 -10.96 11.77
N VAL A 5 -32.17 -12.13 11.23
CA VAL A 5 -31.29 -12.99 10.44
C VAL A 5 -30.92 -12.31 9.11
N LEU A 6 -31.87 -11.65 8.43
CA LEU A 6 -31.60 -10.95 7.17
C LEU A 6 -30.63 -9.78 7.37
N VAL A 7 -30.81 -9.01 8.46
CA VAL A 7 -29.91 -7.90 8.77
C VAL A 7 -28.49 -8.38 9.04
N ALA A 8 -28.32 -9.50 9.74
CA ALA A 8 -27.01 -10.09 10.02
C ALA A 8 -26.28 -10.49 8.72
N LEU A 9 -27.00 -11.08 7.77
CA LEU A 9 -26.42 -11.45 6.47
C LEU A 9 -25.97 -10.23 5.65
N ALA A 10 -26.77 -9.16 5.67
CA ALA A 10 -26.41 -7.93 4.96
C ALA A 10 -25.16 -7.29 5.56
N ILE A 11 -25.02 -7.27 6.88
CA ILE A 11 -23.85 -6.74 7.57
C ILE A 11 -22.60 -7.55 7.21
N ALA A 12 -22.69 -8.88 7.18
CA ALA A 12 -21.56 -9.75 6.84
C ALA A 12 -21.05 -9.50 5.41
N ALA A 13 -21.96 -9.36 4.43
CA ALA A 13 -21.59 -9.06 3.05
C ALA A 13 -20.91 -7.70 2.93
N SER A 14 -21.43 -6.68 3.58
CA SER A 14 -20.84 -5.33 3.58
C SER A 14 -19.45 -5.33 4.21
N SER A 15 -19.24 -6.10 5.29
CA SER A 15 -17.95 -6.19 5.95
C SER A 15 -16.88 -6.82 5.07
N ALA A 16 -17.22 -7.83 4.26
CA ALA A 16 -16.29 -8.47 3.35
C ALA A 16 -15.79 -7.50 2.27
N MET A 17 -16.70 -6.72 1.67
CA MET A 17 -16.33 -5.70 0.67
C MET A 17 -15.49 -4.58 1.27
N ALA A 18 -15.83 -4.12 2.47
CA ALA A 18 -15.08 -3.10 3.19
C ALA A 18 -13.66 -3.56 3.51
N ALA A 19 -13.46 -4.86 3.82
CA ALA A 19 -12.14 -5.40 4.14
C ALA A 19 -11.18 -5.34 2.96
N GLU A 20 -11.65 -5.58 1.71
CA GLU A 20 -10.82 -5.46 0.52
C GLU A 20 -10.39 -4.02 0.26
N ASN A 21 -11.32 -3.08 0.35
CA ASN A 21 -11.02 -1.66 0.20
C ASN A 21 -10.07 -1.17 1.30
N ASP A 22 -10.26 -1.61 2.54
CA ASP A 22 -9.40 -1.25 3.66
C ASP A 22 -7.95 -1.68 3.42
N ARG A 23 -7.75 -2.85 2.83
CA ARG A 23 -6.41 -3.34 2.50
C ARG A 23 -5.70 -2.42 1.52
N ASP A 24 -6.40 -1.98 0.47
CA ASP A 24 -5.84 -1.08 -0.52
C ASP A 24 -5.53 0.30 0.08
N TYR A 25 -6.42 0.83 0.92
CA TYR A 25 -6.18 2.09 1.60
C TYR A 25 -5.00 2.01 2.56
N LYS A 26 -4.86 0.93 3.31
CA LYS A 26 -3.72 0.72 4.20
C LYS A 26 -2.42 0.62 3.42
N THR A 27 -2.43 -0.08 2.29
CA THR A 27 -1.26 -0.21 1.42
C THR A 27 -0.85 1.15 0.88
N GLU A 28 -1.79 1.94 0.38
CA GLU A 28 -1.51 3.27 -0.12
C GLU A 28 -0.97 4.19 0.97
N ALA A 29 -1.55 4.15 2.17
CA ALA A 29 -1.08 4.95 3.30
C ALA A 29 0.35 4.56 3.69
N ALA A 30 0.67 3.27 3.71
CA ALA A 30 2.01 2.78 4.00
C ALA A 30 3.02 3.24 2.94
N ILE A 31 2.64 3.21 1.66
CA ILE A 31 3.50 3.67 0.57
C ILE A 31 3.81 5.15 0.72
N ARG A 32 2.81 5.98 1.02
CA ARG A 32 3.00 7.40 1.25
C ARG A 32 3.91 7.67 2.45
N ALA A 33 3.68 6.99 3.56
CA ALA A 33 4.48 7.14 4.76
C ALA A 33 5.94 6.72 4.52
N CYS A 34 6.14 5.58 3.86
CA CYS A 34 7.47 5.06 3.57
C CYS A 34 8.20 5.94 2.55
N ALA A 35 7.52 6.48 1.54
CA ALA A 35 8.11 7.43 0.61
C ALA A 35 8.59 8.68 1.35
N SER A 36 7.80 9.20 2.29
CA SER A 36 8.19 10.33 3.11
C SER A 36 9.43 10.03 3.95
N THR A 37 9.50 8.83 4.54
CA THR A 37 10.66 8.39 5.30
C THR A 37 11.91 8.34 4.44
N VAL A 38 11.82 7.77 3.25
CA VAL A 38 12.95 7.67 2.32
C VAL A 38 13.43 9.06 1.91
N ARG A 39 12.51 9.99 1.63
CA ARG A 39 12.87 11.37 1.30
C ARG A 39 13.68 12.02 2.42
N SER A 40 13.32 11.75 3.67
CA SER A 40 14.03 12.32 4.83
C SER A 40 15.38 11.64 5.09
N GLN A 41 15.62 10.46 4.51
CA GLN A 41 16.86 9.71 4.66
C GLN A 41 17.93 10.05 3.61
N GLY A 42 17.75 11.11 2.86
CA GLY A 42 18.74 11.57 1.88
C GLY A 42 18.32 11.40 0.42
N TYR A 43 17.05 11.07 0.17
CA TYR A 43 16.52 10.92 -1.18
C TYR A 43 15.32 11.85 -1.38
N PRO A 44 15.50 13.17 -1.33
CA PRO A 44 14.37 14.13 -1.36
C PRO A 44 13.55 14.07 -2.63
N TRP A 45 14.10 13.53 -3.72
CA TRP A 45 13.45 13.36 -5.02
C TRP A 45 12.55 12.13 -5.07
N PHE A 46 12.66 11.20 -4.09
CA PHE A 46 11.97 9.91 -4.14
C PHE A 46 10.46 10.08 -4.09
N ASN A 47 9.77 9.34 -4.94
CA ASN A 47 8.32 9.28 -4.96
C ASN A 47 7.86 7.87 -5.32
N ALA A 48 6.69 7.48 -4.79
CA ALA A 48 6.09 6.19 -5.06
C ALA A 48 4.57 6.33 -5.09
N ILE A 49 3.95 5.61 -6.00
CA ILE A 49 2.49 5.56 -6.13
C ILE A 49 2.03 4.11 -6.14
N TYR A 50 0.80 3.89 -5.66
CA TYR A 50 0.17 2.59 -5.67
C TYR A 50 -0.81 2.48 -6.84
N ASP A 51 -0.64 1.45 -7.67
CA ASP A 51 -1.58 1.15 -8.75
C ASP A 51 -2.62 0.16 -8.22
N TRP A 52 -3.82 0.66 -7.97
CA TRP A 52 -4.92 -0.14 -7.44
C TRP A 52 -5.39 -1.23 -8.41
N ARG A 53 -5.22 -0.98 -9.71
CA ARG A 53 -5.66 -1.92 -10.74
C ARG A 53 -4.81 -3.18 -10.73
N TYR A 54 -3.50 -3.02 -10.66
CA TYR A 54 -2.55 -4.14 -10.74
C TYR A 54 -1.96 -4.50 -9.37
N LYS A 55 -2.35 -3.78 -8.31
CA LYS A 55 -1.84 -4.01 -6.95
C LYS A 55 -0.31 -3.94 -6.91
N THR A 56 0.27 -2.99 -7.63
CA THR A 56 1.72 -2.80 -7.73
C THR A 56 2.13 -1.41 -7.29
N VAL A 57 3.39 -1.27 -6.90
CA VAL A 57 4.00 0.01 -6.55
C VAL A 57 4.86 0.47 -7.71
N GLN A 58 4.70 1.73 -8.11
CA GLN A 58 5.54 2.37 -9.10
C GLN A 58 6.38 3.45 -8.42
N THR A 59 7.67 3.49 -8.74
CA THR A 59 8.58 4.50 -8.21
C THR A 59 9.21 5.29 -9.36
N ASN A 60 9.72 6.48 -9.02
CA ASN A 60 10.43 7.34 -9.97
C ASN A 60 11.94 7.09 -9.99
N VAL A 61 12.38 5.96 -9.46
CA VAL A 61 13.80 5.63 -9.39
C VAL A 61 14.36 5.33 -10.78
N GLN A 62 15.46 6.00 -11.13
CA GLN A 62 16.20 5.75 -12.36
C GLN A 62 17.34 4.76 -12.09
N PRO A 63 17.80 4.01 -13.11
CA PRO A 63 18.95 3.12 -12.95
C PRO A 63 20.20 3.86 -12.46
N GLY A 64 21.06 3.15 -11.72
CA GLY A 64 22.29 3.70 -11.18
C GLY A 64 22.20 4.03 -9.71
N ASP A 65 22.74 5.18 -9.30
CA ASP A 65 22.80 5.58 -7.89
C ASP A 65 21.43 5.74 -7.22
N GLN A 66 20.41 6.07 -8.02
CA GLN A 66 19.07 6.23 -7.47
C GLN A 66 18.47 4.90 -6.98
N GLU A 67 18.93 3.77 -7.49
CA GLU A 67 18.45 2.45 -7.06
C GLU A 67 18.69 2.19 -5.57
N LYS A 68 19.63 2.88 -4.96
CA LYS A 68 19.90 2.77 -3.53
C LYS A 68 18.70 3.16 -2.66
N ALA A 69 17.78 3.95 -3.21
CA ALA A 69 16.57 4.33 -2.50
C ALA A 69 15.56 3.18 -2.35
N HIS A 70 15.64 2.14 -3.19
CA HIS A 70 14.72 1.01 -3.11
C HIS A 70 14.83 0.24 -1.81
N ALA A 71 16.03 -0.04 -1.34
CA ALA A 71 16.26 -0.87 -0.16
C ALA A 71 15.58 -0.30 1.10
N PRO A 72 15.77 0.98 1.46
CA PRO A 72 15.09 1.55 2.62
C PRO A 72 13.57 1.63 2.43
N PHE A 73 13.11 1.83 1.19
CA PHE A 73 11.68 1.87 0.91
C PHE A 73 11.03 0.49 1.10
N GLU A 74 11.62 -0.55 0.54
CA GLU A 74 11.14 -1.93 0.70
C GLU A 74 11.15 -2.35 2.16
N ARG A 75 12.21 -2.02 2.89
CA ARG A 75 12.31 -2.33 4.31
C ARG A 75 11.21 -1.66 5.11
N CYS A 76 10.94 -0.39 4.83
CA CYS A 76 9.88 0.35 5.48
C CYS A 76 8.51 -0.32 5.25
N LEU A 77 8.21 -0.69 4.01
CA LEU A 77 6.96 -1.37 3.67
C LEU A 77 6.83 -2.71 4.39
N MET A 78 7.89 -3.49 4.43
CA MET A 78 7.90 -4.79 5.12
C MET A 78 7.64 -4.64 6.62
N LEU A 79 8.22 -3.62 7.24
CA LEU A 79 7.99 -3.34 8.66
C LEU A 79 6.56 -2.95 8.97
N GLN A 80 5.83 -2.44 7.98
CA GLN A 80 4.41 -2.13 8.10
C GLN A 80 3.50 -3.28 7.66
N GLY A 81 4.08 -4.43 7.33
CA GLY A 81 3.32 -5.60 6.92
C GLY A 81 2.79 -5.51 5.49
N VAL A 82 3.38 -4.68 4.66
CA VAL A 82 2.97 -4.51 3.26
C VAL A 82 3.95 -5.25 2.36
N PHE A 83 3.44 -6.28 1.66
CA PHE A 83 4.22 -7.12 0.75
C PHE A 83 3.63 -7.00 -0.64
N THR A 84 3.96 -5.92 -1.33
CA THR A 84 3.44 -5.66 -2.66
C THR A 84 4.55 -5.74 -3.69
N GLN A 85 4.19 -6.01 -4.95
CA GLN A 85 5.15 -6.12 -6.02
C GLN A 85 5.40 -4.76 -6.66
N PHE A 86 6.64 -4.56 -7.11
CA PHE A 86 7.02 -3.36 -7.83
C PHE A 86 6.78 -3.52 -9.32
N SER A 87 6.23 -2.50 -9.94
CA SER A 87 6.11 -2.41 -11.38
C SER A 87 7.44 -1.94 -11.98
N ARG A 88 7.86 -2.59 -13.04
CA ARG A 88 9.08 -2.20 -13.76
C ARG A 88 8.78 -1.52 -15.07
#